data_a64c9e89bbd3ea21b4b80ce5afe6ca7d
#
_entry.id   a64c9e89bbd3ea21b4b80ce5afe6ca7d
#
_cell.length_a   1.000
_cell.length_b   1.000
_cell.length_c   1.000
_cell.angle_alpha   90.00
_cell.angle_beta   90.00
_cell.angle_gamma   90.00
#
_symmetry.space_group_name_H-M   'P 1'
#
loop_
_entity.id
_entity.type
_entity.pdbx_description
1 polymer ?
#
loop_
_entity_poly.entity_id
_entity_poly.type
_entity_poly.pdbx_seq_one_letter_code
_entity_poly.pdbx_strand_id
1 'polypeptide(L)'
;MYIFEILLKNPDSSIVLLENERKTKMYERWDKVLKNHPKYFGVLSRVKFVPGQSHQNFVNLMKCSDVLIDPYPFGGCNSSLESFSIFKPLVTQPSIRINGRFTYGFYKKMGMDEMIANNMEEYVDITTKLLKDKEFYDKQVNLLKER
;
A
#
# COMPACT_ATOMS: atom_id res chain seq x y z
N MET A 1 -2.57 3.52 11.68
CA MET A 1 -1.48 4.27 11.03
C MET A 1 -0.47 3.35 10.32
N TYR A 2 -0.97 2.54 9.44
CA TYR A 2 -0.24 1.48 8.71
C TYR A 2 1.06 1.95 8.06
N ILE A 3 1.00 3.08 7.33
CA ILE A 3 2.14 3.70 6.62
C ILE A 3 3.35 3.91 7.55
N PHE A 4 3.12 4.41 8.76
CA PHE A 4 4.22 4.70 9.68
C PHE A 4 4.81 3.44 10.31
N GLU A 5 3.98 2.43 10.57
CA GLU A 5 4.47 1.12 11.04
C GLU A 5 5.30 0.42 9.96
N ILE A 6 4.85 0.48 8.68
CA ILE A 6 5.64 -0.03 7.55
C ILE A 6 7.02 0.66 7.50
N LEU A 7 7.04 1.99 7.58
CA LEU A 7 8.29 2.76 7.53
C LEU A 7 9.20 2.52 8.73
N LEU A 8 8.65 2.30 9.92
CA LEU A 8 9.44 1.92 11.09
C LEU A 8 10.11 0.57 10.92
N LYS A 9 9.37 -0.42 10.42
CA LYS A 9 9.87 -1.78 10.19
C LYS A 9 10.84 -1.86 9.01
N ASN A 10 10.77 -0.90 8.07
CA ASN A 10 11.57 -0.83 6.86
C ASN A 10 12.29 0.52 6.76
N PRO A 11 13.43 0.72 7.47
CA PRO A 11 14.08 2.03 7.58
C PRO A 11 14.60 2.59 6.25
N ASP A 12 14.93 1.75 5.29
CA ASP A 12 15.44 2.14 3.97
C ASP A 12 14.34 2.42 2.95
N SER A 13 13.06 2.28 3.35
CA SER A 13 11.91 2.47 2.47
C SER A 13 11.36 3.89 2.55
N SER A 14 10.75 4.32 1.44
CA SER A 14 9.91 5.53 1.36
C SER A 14 8.53 5.16 0.85
N ILE A 15 7.52 5.93 1.23
CA ILE A 15 6.16 5.77 0.71
C ILE A 15 5.82 6.97 -0.17
N VAL A 16 5.28 6.69 -1.34
CA VAL A 16 4.79 7.70 -2.28
C VAL A 16 3.26 7.74 -2.22
N LEU A 17 2.71 8.92 -2.06
CA LEU A 17 1.28 9.19 -2.07
C LEU A 17 0.95 10.20 -3.15
N LEU A 18 -0.15 9.95 -3.88
CA LEU A 18 -0.67 10.94 -4.81
C LEU A 18 -1.34 12.09 -4.05
N GLU A 19 -0.95 13.30 -4.39
CA GLU A 19 -1.53 14.50 -3.84
C GLU A 19 -2.82 14.87 -4.59
N ASN A 20 -3.84 15.25 -3.84
CA ASN A 20 -4.97 16.01 -4.34
C ASN A 20 -5.22 17.17 -3.37
N GLU A 21 -6.02 18.16 -3.76
CA GLU A 21 -6.29 19.38 -3.00
C GLU A 21 -6.71 19.13 -1.53
N ARG A 22 -7.28 17.94 -1.23
CA ARG A 22 -7.67 17.55 0.13
C ARG A 22 -6.51 16.98 0.96
N LYS A 23 -5.41 16.56 0.32
CA LYS A 23 -4.30 15.86 0.98
C LYS A 23 -3.23 16.77 1.55
N THR A 24 -3.12 18.00 1.08
CA THR A 24 -2.25 19.02 1.68
C THR A 24 -2.59 19.18 3.16
N LYS A 25 -3.88 19.22 3.49
CA LYS A 25 -4.35 19.25 4.89
C LYS A 25 -4.03 17.96 5.68
N MET A 26 -3.85 16.85 5.00
CA MET A 26 -3.50 15.58 5.65
C MET A 26 -2.03 15.58 6.10
N TYR A 27 -1.11 16.08 5.27
CA TYR A 27 0.29 16.25 5.67
C TYR A 27 0.43 17.16 6.89
N GLU A 28 -0.23 18.32 6.87
CA GLU A 28 -0.23 19.26 8.00
C GLU A 28 -0.76 18.63 9.31
N ARG A 29 -1.82 17.80 9.19
CA ARG A 29 -2.37 17.06 10.34
C ARG A 29 -1.40 16.01 10.86
N TRP A 30 -0.75 15.29 9.95
CA TRP A 30 0.25 14.29 10.31
C TRP A 30 1.47 14.96 10.95
N ASP A 31 1.95 16.05 10.39
CA ASP A 31 3.07 16.81 10.97
C ASP A 31 2.77 17.23 12.42
N LYS A 32 1.58 17.80 12.66
CA LYS A 32 1.15 18.18 14.01
C LYS A 32 1.08 17.02 15.00
N VAL A 33 0.58 15.87 14.57
CA VAL A 33 0.41 14.69 15.44
C VAL A 33 1.73 13.98 15.66
N LEU A 34 2.56 13.86 14.63
CA LEU A 34 3.77 13.03 14.64
C LEU A 34 5.01 13.78 15.14
N LYS A 35 5.02 15.09 14.99
CA LYS A 35 6.15 15.94 15.38
C LYS A 35 6.56 15.77 16.85
N ASN A 36 5.58 15.52 17.71
CA ASN A 36 5.77 15.32 19.14
C ASN A 36 5.60 13.85 19.58
N HIS A 37 5.50 12.92 18.63
CA HIS A 37 5.33 11.50 18.95
C HIS A 37 6.69 10.77 18.87
N PRO A 38 7.29 10.39 20.02
CA PRO A 38 8.66 9.84 20.04
C PRO A 38 8.86 8.67 19.09
N LYS A 39 7.86 7.78 18.96
CA LYS A 39 7.90 6.59 18.12
C LYS A 39 8.05 6.91 16.62
N TYR A 40 7.49 8.04 16.14
CA TYR A 40 7.42 8.36 14.71
C TYR A 40 8.32 9.53 14.30
N PHE A 41 9.24 9.92 15.18
CA PHE A 41 10.19 10.97 14.88
C PHE A 41 11.01 10.63 13.62
N GLY A 42 11.06 11.56 12.67
CA GLY A 42 11.77 11.38 11.40
C GLY A 42 11.08 10.50 10.35
N VAL A 43 10.03 9.75 10.71
CA VAL A 43 9.33 8.86 9.74
C VAL A 43 8.64 9.65 8.64
N LEU A 44 8.10 10.83 8.98
CA LEU A 44 7.35 11.67 8.03
C LEU A 44 8.23 12.16 6.85
N SER A 45 9.54 12.34 7.04
CA SER A 45 10.47 12.73 5.98
C SER A 45 10.55 11.70 4.84
N ARG A 46 10.17 10.46 5.10
CA ARG A 46 10.13 9.35 4.14
C ARG A 46 8.77 9.16 3.46
N VAL A 47 7.79 9.98 3.79
CA VAL A 47 6.52 10.05 3.08
C VAL A 47 6.63 11.12 2.00
N LYS A 48 6.54 10.73 0.74
CA LYS A 48 6.65 11.62 -0.42
C LYS A 48 5.28 11.85 -1.02
N PHE A 49 4.93 13.10 -1.24
CA PHE A 49 3.72 13.47 -1.94
C PHE A 49 4.09 13.88 -3.38
N VAL A 50 3.41 13.30 -4.34
CA VAL A 50 3.54 13.67 -5.76
C VAL A 50 2.22 14.23 -6.27
N PRO A 51 2.24 15.24 -7.14
CA PRO A 51 1.03 15.80 -7.72
C PRO A 51 0.14 14.73 -8.38
N GLY A 52 -1.13 15.04 -8.53
CA GLY A 52 -2.07 14.22 -9.30
C GLY A 52 -1.52 13.91 -10.69
N GLN A 53 -1.61 12.65 -11.10
CA GLN A 53 -1.00 12.14 -12.32
C GLN A 53 -2.06 11.87 -13.38
N SER A 54 -1.66 11.91 -14.67
CA SER A 54 -2.44 11.28 -15.73
C SER A 54 -2.53 9.76 -15.48
N HIS A 55 -3.53 9.09 -16.07
CA HIS A 55 -3.67 7.64 -15.93
C HIS A 55 -2.38 6.89 -16.31
N GLN A 56 -1.78 7.25 -17.44
CA GLN A 56 -0.52 6.63 -17.90
C GLN A 56 0.62 6.81 -16.90
N ASN A 57 0.78 8.01 -16.34
CA ASN A 57 1.81 8.29 -15.35
C ASN A 57 1.54 7.57 -14.03
N PHE A 58 0.28 7.43 -13.65
CA PHE A 58 -0.10 6.64 -12.47
C PHE A 58 0.29 5.16 -12.62
N VAL A 59 -0.01 4.55 -13.77
CA VAL A 59 0.42 3.18 -14.07
C VAL A 59 1.95 3.06 -14.07
N ASN A 60 2.65 4.02 -14.65
CA ASN A 60 4.12 4.03 -14.65
C ASN A 60 4.68 4.15 -13.22
N LEU A 61 4.06 4.97 -12.37
CA LEU A 61 4.43 5.09 -10.95
C LEU A 61 4.25 3.76 -10.22
N MET A 62 3.14 3.05 -10.46
CA MET A 62 2.93 1.72 -9.90
C MET A 62 4.00 0.73 -10.38
N LYS A 63 4.38 0.76 -11.66
CA LYS A 63 5.44 -0.11 -12.20
C LYS A 63 6.80 0.16 -11.56
N CYS A 64 7.13 1.42 -11.29
CA CYS A 64 8.38 1.82 -10.65
C CYS A 64 8.42 1.54 -9.14
N SER A 65 7.29 1.30 -8.51
CA SER A 65 7.24 0.99 -7.08
C SER A 65 7.64 -0.46 -6.82
N ASP A 66 8.36 -0.71 -5.73
CA ASP A 66 8.74 -2.08 -5.34
C ASP A 66 7.52 -2.87 -4.86
N VAL A 67 6.69 -2.26 -4.01
CA VAL A 67 5.47 -2.85 -3.44
C VAL A 67 4.34 -1.84 -3.48
N LEU A 68 3.13 -2.32 -3.69
CA LEU A 68 1.90 -1.52 -3.58
C LEU A 68 1.13 -1.90 -2.32
N ILE A 69 0.41 -0.95 -1.77
CA ILE A 69 -0.42 -1.14 -0.57
C ILE A 69 -1.84 -0.65 -0.81
N ASP A 70 -2.82 -1.38 -0.33
CA ASP A 70 -4.23 -1.01 -0.39
C ASP A 70 -4.61 -0.25 0.90
N PRO A 71 -5.00 1.02 0.83
CA PRO A 71 -5.24 1.81 2.03
C PRO A 71 -6.38 1.26 2.90
N TYR A 72 -6.20 1.26 4.21
CA TYR A 72 -7.22 0.91 5.19
C TYR A 72 -7.76 2.18 5.89
N PRO A 73 -9.05 2.31 6.14
CA PRO A 73 -10.16 1.35 5.92
C PRO A 73 -10.86 1.51 4.56
N PHE A 74 -10.44 2.42 3.71
CA PHE A 74 -10.99 2.66 2.38
C PHE A 74 -10.00 2.16 1.34
N GLY A 75 -10.28 0.98 0.79
CA GLY A 75 -9.41 0.33 -0.19
C GLY A 75 -9.61 0.81 -1.61
N GLY A 76 -8.72 0.34 -2.48
CA GLY A 76 -8.83 0.49 -3.92
C GLY A 76 -9.92 -0.40 -4.52
N CYS A 77 -10.34 -0.05 -5.72
CA CYS A 77 -11.16 -0.87 -6.58
C CYS A 77 -10.53 -0.90 -7.98
N ASN A 78 -10.67 0.17 -8.76
CA ASN A 78 -10.04 0.28 -10.08
C ASN A 78 -8.51 0.26 -9.98
N SER A 79 -7.94 0.97 -9.01
CA SER A 79 -6.48 0.97 -8.80
C SER A 79 -5.93 -0.41 -8.44
N SER A 80 -6.71 -1.25 -7.76
CA SER A 80 -6.31 -2.64 -7.48
C SER A 80 -6.34 -3.49 -8.75
N LEU A 81 -7.37 -3.33 -9.59
CA LEU A 81 -7.43 -4.00 -10.90
C LEU A 81 -6.29 -3.55 -11.83
N GLU A 82 -5.96 -2.26 -11.83
CA GLU A 82 -4.81 -1.71 -12.56
C GLU A 82 -3.49 -2.31 -12.07
N SER A 83 -3.34 -2.47 -10.75
CA SER A 83 -2.20 -3.15 -10.15
C SER A 83 -2.06 -4.59 -10.64
N PHE A 84 -3.16 -5.35 -10.63
CA PHE A 84 -3.19 -6.73 -11.12
C PHE A 84 -2.91 -6.82 -12.61
N SER A 85 -3.41 -5.88 -13.41
CA SER A 85 -3.16 -5.85 -14.87
C SER A 85 -1.69 -5.68 -15.25
N ILE A 86 -0.88 -5.16 -14.32
CA ILE A 86 0.57 -5.04 -14.48
C ILE A 86 1.34 -6.05 -13.60
N PHE A 87 0.63 -7.04 -13.07
CA PHE A 87 1.15 -8.12 -12.23
C PHE A 87 1.85 -7.65 -10.95
N LYS A 88 1.42 -6.53 -10.39
CA LYS A 88 1.91 -6.02 -9.10
C LYS A 88 1.01 -6.49 -7.96
N PRO A 89 1.49 -7.34 -7.06
CA PRO A 89 0.75 -7.70 -5.86
C PRO A 89 0.67 -6.50 -4.92
N LEU A 90 -0.45 -6.37 -4.21
CA LEU A 90 -0.63 -5.36 -3.17
C LEU A 90 -1.22 -5.99 -1.91
N VAL A 91 -0.81 -5.50 -0.77
CA VAL A 91 -1.34 -5.96 0.51
C VAL A 91 -2.66 -5.30 0.80
N THR A 92 -3.67 -6.07 1.23
CA THR A 92 -4.97 -5.55 1.63
C THR A 92 -5.39 -6.04 3.01
N GLN A 93 -6.19 -5.23 3.69
CA GLN A 93 -6.92 -5.64 4.88
C GLN A 93 -8.38 -5.26 4.70
N PRO A 94 -9.32 -6.22 4.73
CA PRO A 94 -10.72 -5.92 4.56
C PRO A 94 -11.27 -5.13 5.74
N SER A 95 -12.02 -4.08 5.46
CA SER A 95 -12.75 -3.33 6.47
C SER A 95 -14.19 -3.87 6.63
N ILE A 96 -14.92 -3.33 7.60
CA ILE A 96 -16.33 -3.68 7.79
C ILE A 96 -17.23 -3.15 6.65
N ARG A 97 -16.79 -2.11 5.93
CA ARG A 97 -17.56 -1.47 4.86
C ARG A 97 -17.17 -2.02 3.50
N ILE A 98 -18.12 -2.06 2.57
CA ILE A 98 -17.92 -2.58 1.21
C ILE A 98 -16.76 -1.89 0.46
N ASN A 99 -16.60 -0.60 0.62
CA ASN A 99 -15.54 0.19 -0.02
C ASN A 99 -14.11 -0.13 0.46
N GLY A 100 -13.95 -0.94 1.48
CA GLY A 100 -12.66 -1.48 1.92
C GLY A 100 -12.58 -3.00 1.74
N ARG A 101 -13.38 -3.59 0.82
CA ARG A 101 -13.45 -5.03 0.59
C ARG A 101 -13.30 -5.45 -0.88
N PHE A 102 -13.12 -4.52 -1.80
CA PHE A 102 -12.99 -4.87 -3.22
C PHE A 102 -11.73 -5.71 -3.48
N THR A 103 -10.57 -5.22 -3.07
CA THR A 103 -9.30 -5.94 -3.23
C THR A 103 -9.33 -7.31 -2.54
N TYR A 104 -9.89 -7.37 -1.33
CA TYR A 104 -10.16 -8.63 -0.63
C TYR A 104 -10.99 -9.59 -1.49
N GLY A 105 -12.10 -9.11 -2.05
CA GLY A 105 -12.98 -9.91 -2.91
C GLY A 105 -12.27 -10.44 -4.16
N PHE A 106 -11.44 -9.62 -4.78
CA PHE A 106 -10.62 -10.02 -5.92
C PHE A 106 -9.64 -11.13 -5.56
N TYR A 107 -8.90 -10.99 -4.46
CA TYR A 107 -7.96 -12.00 -3.99
C TYR A 107 -8.65 -13.30 -3.61
N LYS A 108 -9.81 -13.23 -2.93
CA LYS A 108 -10.60 -14.44 -2.62
C LYS A 108 -11.03 -15.17 -3.89
N LYS A 109 -11.44 -14.44 -4.93
CA LYS A 109 -11.79 -15.03 -6.23
C LYS A 109 -10.59 -15.67 -6.93
N MET A 110 -9.40 -15.07 -6.79
CA MET A 110 -8.15 -15.59 -7.37
C MET A 110 -7.49 -16.68 -6.52
N GLY A 111 -7.95 -16.94 -5.29
CA GLY A 111 -7.30 -17.89 -4.37
C GLY A 111 -5.95 -17.42 -3.82
N MET A 112 -5.75 -16.10 -3.70
CA MET A 112 -4.49 -15.48 -3.25
C MET A 112 -4.61 -14.95 -1.81
N ASP A 113 -4.89 -15.82 -0.86
CA ASP A 113 -5.14 -15.43 0.53
C ASP A 113 -3.91 -14.87 1.27
N GLU A 114 -2.70 -15.18 0.79
CA GLU A 114 -1.46 -14.70 1.42
C GLU A 114 -1.27 -13.16 1.32
N MET A 115 -2.05 -12.47 0.48
CA MET A 115 -2.04 -11.02 0.35
C MET A 115 -3.06 -10.30 1.24
N ILE A 116 -3.83 -11.08 2.01
CA ILE A 116 -4.93 -10.58 2.85
C ILE A 116 -4.49 -10.60 4.31
N ALA A 117 -4.40 -9.43 4.92
CA ALA A 117 -4.10 -9.28 6.35
C ALA A 117 -5.39 -9.24 7.18
N ASN A 118 -5.37 -9.82 8.37
CA ASN A 118 -6.48 -9.79 9.32
C ASN A 118 -6.40 -8.59 10.27
N ASN A 119 -5.22 -8.04 10.45
CA ASN A 119 -4.94 -6.92 11.35
C ASN A 119 -3.75 -6.09 10.83
N MET A 120 -3.45 -4.99 11.54
CA MET A 120 -2.37 -4.07 11.16
C MET A 120 -0.98 -4.73 11.21
N GLU A 121 -0.73 -5.60 12.17
CA GLU A 121 0.55 -6.27 12.32
C GLU A 121 0.82 -7.18 11.12
N GLU A 122 -0.12 -8.04 10.79
CA GLU A 122 -0.03 -8.89 9.58
C GLU A 122 0.11 -8.07 8.29
N TYR A 123 -0.60 -6.93 8.20
CA TYR A 123 -0.49 -6.05 7.04
C TYR A 123 0.95 -5.51 6.87
N VAL A 124 1.57 -5.08 7.96
CA VAL A 124 2.95 -4.61 7.99
C VAL A 124 3.92 -5.76 7.67
N ASP A 125 3.65 -6.95 8.19
CA ASP A 125 4.48 -8.14 7.98
C ASP A 125 4.46 -8.62 6.54
N ILE A 126 3.28 -8.72 5.93
CA ILE A 126 3.14 -9.09 4.51
C ILE A 126 3.82 -8.03 3.62
N THR A 127 3.63 -6.74 3.91
CA THR A 127 4.31 -5.66 3.19
C THR A 127 5.83 -5.79 3.29
N THR A 128 6.34 -6.05 4.49
CA THR A 128 7.78 -6.24 4.72
C THR A 128 8.30 -7.48 4.00
N LYS A 129 7.53 -8.55 3.98
CA LYS A 129 7.88 -9.78 3.27
C LYS A 129 7.96 -9.54 1.76
N LEU A 130 6.99 -8.84 1.16
CA LEU A 130 7.04 -8.44 -0.25
C LEU A 130 8.27 -7.58 -0.58
N LEU A 131 8.74 -6.75 0.35
CA LEU A 131 9.91 -5.89 0.16
C LEU A 131 11.23 -6.66 0.25
N LYS A 132 11.32 -7.71 1.08
CA LYS A 132 12.60 -8.35 1.46
C LYS A 132 12.76 -9.77 0.97
N ASP A 133 11.67 -10.47 0.69
CA ASP A 133 11.65 -11.87 0.25
C ASP A 133 11.31 -11.93 -1.24
N LYS A 134 12.35 -12.00 -2.06
CA LYS A 134 12.19 -12.05 -3.52
C LYS A 134 11.43 -13.29 -3.98
N GLU A 135 11.63 -14.43 -3.36
CA GLU A 135 10.94 -15.68 -3.71
C GLU A 135 9.45 -15.55 -3.46
N PHE A 136 9.08 -14.99 -2.30
CA PHE A 136 7.69 -14.71 -1.98
C PHE A 136 7.06 -13.72 -2.96
N TYR A 137 7.77 -12.63 -3.31
CA TYR A 137 7.31 -11.65 -4.29
C TYR A 137 7.07 -12.30 -5.66
N ASP A 138 8.06 -13.02 -6.17
CA ASP A 138 8.01 -13.69 -7.48
C ASP A 138 6.87 -14.73 -7.52
N LYS A 139 6.64 -15.46 -6.43
CA LYS A 139 5.48 -16.36 -6.28
C LYS A 139 4.16 -15.62 -6.48
N GLN A 140 3.96 -14.47 -5.81
CA GLN A 140 2.73 -13.70 -5.93
C GLN A 140 2.55 -13.12 -7.35
N VAL A 141 3.63 -12.65 -7.98
CA VAL A 141 3.61 -12.18 -9.36
C VAL A 141 3.19 -13.31 -10.32
N ASN A 142 3.74 -14.51 -10.15
CA ASN A 142 3.40 -15.65 -11.00
C ASN A 142 1.94 -16.09 -10.83
N LEU A 143 1.44 -16.09 -9.60
CA LEU A 143 0.01 -16.35 -9.34
C LEU A 143 -0.89 -15.33 -10.04
N LEU A 144 -0.53 -14.04 -10.05
CA LEU A 144 -1.30 -13.00 -10.77
C LEU A 144 -1.30 -13.21 -12.29
N LYS A 145 -0.23 -13.76 -12.87
CA LYS A 145 -0.15 -14.05 -14.31
C LYS A 145 -1.01 -15.24 -14.74
N GLU A 146 -1.30 -16.15 -13.82
CA GLU A 146 -2.06 -17.37 -14.06
C GLU A 146 -3.57 -17.17 -13.88
N ARG A 147 -4.03 -16.06 -13.30
CA ARG A 147 -5.45 -15.77 -12.94
C ARG A 147 -6.07 -14.69 -13.78
#